data_6e40dd51828baa0ad6c322a059297164
#
_entry.id   6e40dd51828baa0ad6c322a059297164
#
_cell.length_a   1.000
_cell.length_b   1.000
_cell.length_c   1.000
_cell.angle_alpha   90.00
_cell.angle_beta   90.00
_cell.angle_gamma   90.00
#
_symmetry.space_group_name_H-M   'P 1'
#
loop_
_entity.id
_entity.type
_entity.pdbx_description
1 polymer ?
#
loop_
_entity_poly.entity_id
_entity_poly.type
_entity_poly.pdbx_seq_one_letter_code
_entity_poly.pdbx_strand_id
1 'polypeptide(L)'
;MMTDPAPTPDQLVIRRPDDWHVHLRDGDAAVVNATARQFARAIVMPNLKPPVTTAAAGAAYRDRIRAAVDPALDFTPLITCYLTDGMPGDELARGHGEGIFTAAKLYPAHATTNSAHGVTDVAHIRDALETMQRIGMPLLIHGEVTDAHVDIFDREAVFIERTLTGLVRDYPALKIVFEHITTAEAVAFVEASGPEVAATITPHHLAINRNAMFEGGIRPHLYCLPVLKRETHQRALRGAATSGNPKFFLGTDSAPHVAASKETACGCAGCYNAPFALESYVKTFEEAGALDRLEGFASEHGPAFYGLPLNQGTVTLERVAVTVPDRIGDVVPFHAGESLAWRFIG
;
A
#
# COMPACT_ATOMS: atom_id res chain seq x y z
N MET A 1 -6.48 -34.23 -23.06
CA MET A 1 -7.57 -34.21 -22.08
C MET A 1 -7.42 -32.92 -21.31
N MET A 2 -8.31 -31.96 -21.54
CA MET A 2 -8.40 -30.77 -20.65
C MET A 2 -9.00 -31.29 -19.35
N THR A 3 -8.25 -31.23 -18.26
CA THR A 3 -8.79 -31.46 -16.93
C THR A 3 -9.74 -30.31 -16.64
N ASP A 4 -10.99 -30.63 -16.31
CA ASP A 4 -11.91 -29.62 -15.79
C ASP A 4 -11.24 -28.88 -14.62
N PRO A 5 -11.32 -27.53 -14.56
CA PRO A 5 -10.79 -26.79 -13.43
C PRO A 5 -11.43 -27.31 -12.15
N ALA A 6 -10.62 -27.49 -11.10
CA ALA A 6 -11.14 -27.88 -9.80
C ALA A 6 -12.27 -26.91 -9.38
N PRO A 7 -13.36 -27.40 -8.76
CA PRO A 7 -14.45 -26.53 -8.31
C PRO A 7 -13.88 -25.48 -7.35
N THR A 8 -14.25 -24.22 -7.58
CA THR A 8 -13.85 -23.12 -6.71
C THR A 8 -14.48 -23.35 -5.32
N PRO A 9 -13.73 -23.21 -4.22
CA PRO A 9 -14.24 -23.47 -2.88
C PRO A 9 -15.36 -22.48 -2.51
N ASP A 10 -16.31 -22.92 -1.69
CA ASP A 10 -17.36 -22.06 -1.14
C ASP A 10 -16.85 -21.19 0.03
N GLN A 11 -15.74 -21.59 0.65
CA GLN A 11 -15.03 -20.86 1.69
C GLN A 11 -13.54 -20.83 1.41
N LEU A 12 -12.93 -19.70 1.68
CA LEU A 12 -11.50 -19.48 1.64
C LEU A 12 -11.02 -19.08 3.03
N VAL A 13 -10.19 -19.92 3.64
CA VAL A 13 -9.56 -19.65 4.94
C VAL A 13 -8.07 -19.40 4.68
N ILE A 14 -7.60 -18.23 5.10
CA ILE A 14 -6.17 -17.86 5.01
C ILE A 14 -5.69 -17.37 6.38
N ARG A 15 -4.40 -17.43 6.61
CA ARG A 15 -3.75 -16.76 7.75
C ARG A 15 -4.17 -15.30 7.78
N ARG A 16 -4.45 -14.74 8.98
CA ARG A 16 -4.83 -13.33 9.10
C ARG A 16 -3.78 -12.43 8.47
N PRO A 17 -4.15 -11.61 7.46
CA PRO A 17 -3.19 -10.84 6.68
C PRO A 17 -2.71 -9.59 7.40
N ASP A 18 -1.66 -8.98 6.82
CA ASP A 18 -1.16 -7.65 7.17
C ASP A 18 -1.37 -6.70 5.99
N ASP A 19 -1.61 -5.42 6.28
CA ASP A 19 -1.66 -4.37 5.28
C ASP A 19 -0.34 -3.55 5.29
N TRP A 20 0.46 -3.70 4.24
CA TRP A 20 1.78 -3.08 4.20
C TRP A 20 1.77 -1.64 3.68
N HIS A 21 0.59 -1.02 3.53
CA HIS A 21 0.45 0.40 3.21
C HIS A 21 -0.98 0.91 3.47
N VAL A 22 -1.17 1.77 4.46
CA VAL A 22 -2.50 2.36 4.74
C VAL A 22 -2.42 3.78 5.28
N HIS A 23 -3.43 4.61 4.99
CA HIS A 23 -3.61 5.95 5.55
C HIS A 23 -4.75 5.97 6.59
N LEU A 24 -4.43 6.06 7.88
CA LEU A 24 -5.40 6.04 8.98
C LEU A 24 -5.91 7.43 9.43
N ARG A 25 -5.63 8.48 8.67
CA ARG A 25 -6.19 9.84 8.84
C ARG A 25 -6.20 10.33 10.28
N ASP A 26 -5.02 10.30 10.93
CA ASP A 26 -4.81 10.77 12.32
C ASP A 26 -5.64 10.00 13.38
N GLY A 27 -5.95 8.75 13.12
CA GLY A 27 -6.69 7.90 14.07
C GLY A 27 -8.22 8.08 13.98
N ASP A 28 -8.76 8.43 12.81
CA ASP A 28 -10.19 8.38 12.57
C ASP A 28 -10.74 6.96 12.82
N ALA A 29 -11.62 6.80 13.80
CA ALA A 29 -12.08 5.51 14.27
C ALA A 29 -12.77 4.68 13.18
N ALA A 30 -13.52 5.29 12.27
CA ALA A 30 -14.19 4.57 11.18
C ALA A 30 -13.17 3.99 10.21
N VAL A 31 -12.13 4.76 9.88
CA VAL A 31 -11.03 4.36 8.98
C VAL A 31 -10.15 3.29 9.65
N VAL A 32 -9.78 3.50 10.91
CA VAL A 32 -8.97 2.56 11.70
C VAL A 32 -9.66 1.20 11.79
N ASN A 33 -10.94 1.17 12.16
CA ASN A 33 -11.67 -0.08 12.36
C ASN A 33 -12.01 -0.80 11.05
N ALA A 34 -12.15 -0.09 9.92
CA ALA A 34 -12.27 -0.72 8.62
C ALA A 34 -11.03 -1.58 8.28
N THR A 35 -9.83 -1.06 8.58
CA THR A 35 -8.56 -1.79 8.41
C THR A 35 -8.40 -2.89 9.47
N ALA A 36 -8.61 -2.56 10.75
CA ALA A 36 -8.38 -3.47 11.88
C ALA A 36 -9.26 -4.75 11.84
N ARG A 37 -10.41 -4.69 11.19
CA ARG A 37 -11.29 -5.86 11.00
C ARG A 37 -10.67 -6.92 10.12
N GLN A 38 -10.01 -6.53 9.04
CA GLN A 38 -9.46 -7.45 8.05
C GLN A 38 -7.99 -7.81 8.30
N PHE A 39 -7.21 -6.91 8.93
CA PHE A 39 -5.77 -7.02 9.06
C PHE A 39 -5.32 -7.09 10.53
N ALA A 40 -4.27 -7.87 10.81
CA ALA A 40 -3.67 -7.97 12.13
C ALA A 40 -2.74 -6.78 12.42
N ARG A 41 -1.98 -6.37 11.41
CA ARG A 41 -1.03 -5.26 11.46
C ARG A 41 -1.19 -4.40 10.21
N ALA A 42 -0.79 -3.13 10.31
CA ALA A 42 -0.66 -2.32 9.11
C ALA A 42 0.53 -1.36 9.20
N ILE A 43 1.27 -1.19 8.09
CA ILE A 43 2.24 -0.10 7.91
C ILE A 43 1.46 1.19 7.69
N VAL A 44 1.59 2.11 8.63
CA VAL A 44 0.80 3.34 8.67
C VAL A 44 1.60 4.50 8.07
N MET A 45 1.04 5.14 7.06
CA MET A 45 1.68 6.25 6.36
C MET A 45 1.74 7.52 7.21
N PRO A 46 2.90 8.23 7.17
CA PRO A 46 3.22 9.32 8.09
C PRO A 46 2.83 10.71 7.60
N ASN A 47 2.17 10.85 6.43
CA ASN A 47 1.89 12.12 5.74
C ASN A 47 0.69 12.88 6.33
N LEU A 48 0.71 13.09 7.62
CA LEU A 48 -0.26 13.93 8.36
C LEU A 48 0.03 15.44 8.17
N LYS A 49 -0.71 16.28 8.85
CA LYS A 49 -0.48 17.72 9.00
C LYS A 49 -0.41 18.08 10.48
N PRO A 50 0.80 18.29 11.04
CA PRO A 50 2.14 18.13 10.44
C PRO A 50 2.52 16.66 10.20
N PRO A 51 3.52 16.38 9.33
CA PRO A 51 3.98 15.01 9.08
C PRO A 51 4.70 14.42 10.31
N VAL A 52 4.73 13.09 10.39
CA VAL A 52 5.39 12.35 11.49
C VAL A 52 6.89 12.24 11.19
N THR A 53 7.69 13.16 11.71
CA THR A 53 9.13 13.26 11.45
C THR A 53 10.01 12.91 12.66
N THR A 54 9.41 12.69 13.84
CA THR A 54 10.12 12.37 15.08
C THR A 54 9.52 11.17 15.80
N ALA A 55 10.33 10.44 16.57
CA ALA A 55 9.86 9.31 17.38
C ALA A 55 8.76 9.73 18.37
N ALA A 56 8.86 10.92 18.96
CA ALA A 56 7.81 11.46 19.85
C ALA A 56 6.48 11.65 19.09
N ALA A 57 6.50 12.22 17.87
CA ALA A 57 5.33 12.36 17.03
C ALA A 57 4.77 10.99 16.60
N GLY A 58 5.66 10.03 16.29
CA GLY A 58 5.30 8.65 15.95
C GLY A 58 4.61 7.93 17.09
N ALA A 59 5.14 8.03 18.32
CA ALA A 59 4.52 7.48 19.52
C ALA A 59 3.14 8.08 19.77
N ALA A 60 3.01 9.40 19.69
CA ALA A 60 1.73 10.08 19.88
C ALA A 60 0.70 9.66 18.80
N TYR A 61 1.13 9.47 17.55
CA TYR A 61 0.26 8.99 16.48
C TYR A 61 -0.19 7.54 16.71
N ARG A 62 0.74 6.65 17.08
CA ARG A 62 0.44 5.28 17.47
C ARG A 62 -0.61 5.22 18.57
N ASP A 63 -0.47 6.05 19.58
CA ASP A 63 -1.38 6.06 20.73
C ASP A 63 -2.78 6.54 20.34
N ARG A 64 -2.90 7.53 19.44
CA ARG A 64 -4.20 7.94 18.88
C ARG A 64 -4.87 6.83 18.07
N ILE A 65 -4.11 6.12 17.23
CA ILE A 65 -4.64 4.97 16.48
C ILE A 65 -5.13 3.89 17.43
N ARG A 66 -4.32 3.52 18.44
CA ARG A 66 -4.69 2.49 19.44
C ARG A 66 -5.95 2.88 20.22
N ALA A 67 -6.10 4.14 20.56
CA ALA A 67 -7.31 4.64 21.23
C ALA A 67 -8.57 4.58 20.34
N ALA A 68 -8.41 4.58 19.02
CA ALA A 68 -9.50 4.52 18.04
C ALA A 68 -9.88 3.09 17.65
N VAL A 69 -9.03 2.10 17.94
CA VAL A 69 -9.31 0.67 17.66
C VAL A 69 -10.44 0.19 18.58
N ASP A 70 -11.43 -0.47 18.01
CA ASP A 70 -12.47 -1.18 18.76
C ASP A 70 -11.79 -2.22 19.69
N PRO A 71 -12.07 -2.19 21.01
CA PRO A 71 -11.47 -3.12 21.97
C PRO A 71 -11.65 -4.62 21.66
N ALA A 72 -12.62 -4.96 20.82
CA ALA A 72 -12.85 -6.33 20.36
C ALA A 72 -11.89 -6.76 19.24
N LEU A 73 -11.15 -5.82 18.63
CA LEU A 73 -10.24 -6.08 17.52
C LEU A 73 -8.79 -6.11 18.01
N ASP A 74 -8.06 -7.15 17.61
CA ASP A 74 -6.61 -7.24 17.81
C ASP A 74 -5.90 -6.63 16.60
N PHE A 75 -5.39 -5.41 16.74
CA PHE A 75 -4.73 -4.67 15.66
C PHE A 75 -3.48 -3.94 16.15
N THR A 76 -2.40 -4.09 15.41
CA THR A 76 -1.12 -3.42 15.71
C THR A 76 -0.73 -2.45 14.59
N PRO A 77 -0.76 -1.13 14.83
CA PRO A 77 -0.23 -0.15 13.88
C PRO A 77 1.31 -0.16 13.92
N LEU A 78 1.92 -0.30 12.74
CA LEU A 78 3.36 -0.21 12.50
C LEU A 78 3.67 1.19 11.95
N ILE A 79 4.22 2.06 12.79
CA ILE A 79 4.41 3.47 12.46
C ILE A 79 5.64 3.67 11.58
N THR A 80 5.53 4.62 10.64
CA THR A 80 6.64 5.02 9.77
C THR A 80 7.06 6.46 10.02
N CYS A 81 8.34 6.76 9.76
CA CYS A 81 8.88 8.11 9.77
C CYS A 81 8.75 8.76 8.40
N TYR A 82 8.30 10.00 8.34
CA TYR A 82 8.29 10.81 7.11
C TYR A 82 9.68 11.38 6.85
N LEU A 83 10.33 11.02 5.74
CA LEU A 83 11.62 11.57 5.36
C LEU A 83 11.47 12.98 4.78
N THR A 84 12.29 13.90 5.28
CA THR A 84 12.44 15.26 4.78
C THR A 84 13.88 15.51 4.41
N ASP A 85 14.16 16.52 3.60
CA ASP A 85 15.54 16.95 3.36
C ASP A 85 16.27 17.21 4.68
N GLY A 86 17.49 16.73 4.79
CA GLY A 86 18.32 16.87 5.98
C GLY A 86 17.85 16.05 7.21
N MET A 87 17.00 15.05 7.03
CA MET A 87 16.58 14.14 8.11
C MET A 87 17.81 13.50 8.78
N PRO A 88 18.02 13.70 10.11
CA PRO A 88 19.14 13.11 10.82
C PRO A 88 18.99 11.59 10.94
N GLY A 89 20.05 10.84 10.61
CA GLY A 89 20.07 9.39 10.81
C GLY A 89 19.88 8.97 12.28
N ASP A 90 20.39 9.76 13.22
CA ASP A 90 20.24 9.50 14.67
C ASP A 90 18.77 9.49 15.11
N GLU A 91 17.90 10.34 14.54
CA GLU A 91 16.48 10.32 14.86
C GLU A 91 15.82 9.02 14.38
N LEU A 92 16.19 8.54 13.19
CA LEU A 92 15.71 7.25 12.67
C LEU A 92 16.23 6.09 13.53
N ALA A 93 17.54 6.09 13.87
CA ALA A 93 18.13 5.06 14.72
C ALA A 93 17.47 5.01 16.10
N ARG A 94 17.21 6.18 16.70
CA ARG A 94 16.53 6.28 17.99
C ARG A 94 15.11 5.73 17.91
N GLY A 95 14.30 6.24 16.96
CA GLY A 95 12.90 5.83 16.84
C GLY A 95 12.74 4.36 16.47
N HIS A 96 13.66 3.78 15.69
CA HIS A 96 13.69 2.35 15.38
C HIS A 96 14.13 1.53 16.61
N GLY A 97 15.18 1.94 17.32
CA GLY A 97 15.66 1.27 18.53
C GLY A 97 14.66 1.29 19.68
N GLU A 98 13.84 2.33 19.79
CA GLU A 98 12.74 2.44 20.75
C GLU A 98 11.47 1.65 20.33
N GLY A 99 11.47 1.00 19.15
CA GLY A 99 10.31 0.27 18.61
C GLY A 99 9.14 1.17 18.23
N ILE A 100 9.41 2.44 17.92
CA ILE A 100 8.41 3.40 17.42
C ILE A 100 8.30 3.31 15.91
N PHE A 101 9.41 3.41 15.19
CA PHE A 101 9.43 3.36 13.73
C PHE A 101 9.76 1.95 13.23
N THR A 102 8.87 1.39 12.42
CA THR A 102 9.12 0.13 11.70
C THR A 102 9.90 0.39 10.42
N ALA A 103 9.63 1.49 9.74
CA ALA A 103 10.24 1.87 8.47
C ALA A 103 10.28 3.40 8.33
N ALA A 104 10.94 3.91 7.29
CA ALA A 104 10.84 5.32 6.91
C ALA A 104 10.27 5.45 5.49
N LYS A 105 9.43 6.47 5.28
CA LYS A 105 8.72 6.73 4.02
C LYS A 105 9.33 7.90 3.27
N LEU A 106 9.73 7.64 2.04
CA LEU A 106 10.16 8.64 1.07
C LEU A 106 9.00 9.02 0.17
N TYR A 107 8.63 10.29 0.22
CA TYR A 107 7.82 10.95 -0.79
C TYR A 107 8.71 11.92 -1.55
N PRO A 108 8.79 11.87 -2.88
CA PRO A 108 9.32 13.01 -3.63
C PRO A 108 8.45 14.25 -3.35
N ALA A 109 9.10 15.39 -3.16
CA ALA A 109 8.39 16.63 -2.85
C ALA A 109 7.29 16.93 -3.89
N HIS A 110 6.07 17.18 -3.44
CA HIS A 110 4.88 17.45 -4.28
C HIS A 110 4.36 16.26 -5.12
N ALA A 111 4.81 15.03 -4.90
CA ALA A 111 4.35 13.87 -5.67
C ALA A 111 2.89 13.49 -5.40
N THR A 112 2.40 13.65 -4.16
CA THR A 112 1.07 13.23 -3.75
C THR A 112 0.51 14.11 -2.62
N THR A 113 -0.64 13.75 -2.07
CA THR A 113 -1.30 14.45 -0.96
C THR A 113 -0.36 14.58 0.24
N ASN A 114 -0.23 15.80 0.80
CA ASN A 114 0.61 16.13 1.95
C ASN A 114 2.11 15.78 1.77
N SER A 115 2.63 15.84 0.53
CA SER A 115 4.04 15.57 0.23
C SER A 115 4.90 16.81 -0.01
N ALA A 116 4.39 18.02 0.31
CA ALA A 116 5.14 19.27 0.11
C ALA A 116 6.48 19.33 0.88
N HIS A 117 6.59 18.63 2.01
CA HIS A 117 7.80 18.52 2.82
C HIS A 117 8.65 17.29 2.48
N GLY A 118 8.32 16.60 1.39
CA GLY A 118 9.04 15.41 0.92
C GLY A 118 10.47 15.71 0.48
N VAL A 119 11.14 14.67 0.07
CA VAL A 119 12.54 14.72 -0.35
C VAL A 119 12.64 15.39 -1.74
N THR A 120 13.46 16.43 -1.85
CA THR A 120 13.69 17.13 -3.12
C THR A 120 14.80 16.48 -3.93
N ASP A 121 15.80 15.89 -3.26
CA ASP A 121 16.89 15.12 -3.85
C ASP A 121 17.34 14.04 -2.85
N VAL A 122 17.53 12.80 -3.32
CA VAL A 122 18.02 11.70 -2.48
C VAL A 122 19.40 11.96 -1.88
N ALA A 123 20.20 12.86 -2.48
CA ALA A 123 21.47 13.28 -1.93
C ALA A 123 21.34 14.04 -0.60
N HIS A 124 20.19 14.69 -0.36
CA HIS A 124 19.91 15.42 0.89
C HIS A 124 19.61 14.50 2.09
N ILE A 125 19.32 13.24 1.84
CA ILE A 125 19.00 12.25 2.89
C ILE A 125 20.06 11.13 3.01
N ARG A 126 21.29 11.38 2.55
CA ARG A 126 22.38 10.38 2.56
C ARG A 126 22.59 9.79 3.95
N ASP A 127 22.70 10.62 4.99
CA ASP A 127 22.89 10.18 6.38
C ASP A 127 21.76 9.28 6.87
N ALA A 128 20.51 9.62 6.51
CA ALA A 128 19.35 8.79 6.77
C ALA A 128 19.45 7.42 6.09
N LEU A 129 19.80 7.38 4.79
CA LEU A 129 19.90 6.12 4.01
C LEU A 129 21.04 5.22 4.52
N GLU A 130 22.21 5.79 4.81
CA GLU A 130 23.35 5.06 5.40
C GLU A 130 23.00 4.49 6.77
N THR A 131 22.29 5.26 7.59
CA THR A 131 21.82 4.81 8.90
C THR A 131 20.78 3.70 8.78
N MET A 132 19.76 3.87 7.92
CA MET A 132 18.72 2.85 7.68
C MET A 132 19.34 1.53 7.21
N GLN A 133 20.27 1.58 6.25
CA GLN A 133 21.00 0.39 5.79
C GLN A 133 21.77 -0.29 6.95
N ARG A 134 22.43 0.48 7.79
CA ARG A 134 23.23 -0.04 8.93
C ARG A 134 22.38 -0.70 10.01
N ILE A 135 21.16 -0.15 10.28
CA ILE A 135 20.28 -0.69 11.35
C ILE A 135 19.23 -1.67 10.81
N GLY A 136 19.19 -1.93 9.50
CA GLY A 136 18.22 -2.82 8.86
C GLY A 136 16.79 -2.25 8.77
N MET A 137 16.63 -0.93 8.88
CA MET A 137 15.32 -0.26 8.78
C MET A 137 14.88 -0.13 7.32
N PRO A 138 13.71 -0.62 6.91
CA PRO A 138 13.26 -0.55 5.52
C PRO A 138 12.94 0.88 5.07
N LEU A 139 13.28 1.17 3.81
CA LEU A 139 12.87 2.37 3.08
C LEU A 139 11.63 2.06 2.23
N LEU A 140 10.57 2.82 2.44
CA LEU A 140 9.31 2.73 1.68
C LEU A 140 9.25 3.91 0.71
N ILE A 141 9.00 3.66 -0.57
CA ILE A 141 9.13 4.70 -1.62
C ILE A 141 7.83 4.88 -2.37
N HIS A 142 7.32 6.14 -2.40
CA HIS A 142 6.41 6.59 -3.45
C HIS A 142 7.25 6.95 -4.68
N GLY A 143 7.21 6.13 -5.70
CA GLY A 143 8.17 6.17 -6.79
C GLY A 143 7.70 6.91 -8.03
N GLU A 144 7.48 8.21 -7.94
CA GLU A 144 7.13 9.05 -9.09
C GLU A 144 8.04 10.29 -9.14
N VAL A 145 8.46 10.68 -10.35
CA VAL A 145 9.06 12.01 -10.55
C VAL A 145 7.98 13.09 -10.54
N THR A 146 8.37 14.32 -10.20
CA THR A 146 7.43 15.45 -10.08
C THR A 146 7.62 16.52 -11.16
N ASP A 147 8.47 16.25 -12.15
CA ASP A 147 8.73 17.14 -13.29
C ASP A 147 7.44 17.41 -14.08
N ALA A 148 7.10 18.68 -14.26
CA ALA A 148 5.86 19.10 -14.90
C ALA A 148 5.75 18.70 -16.39
N HIS A 149 6.87 18.43 -17.05
CA HIS A 149 6.93 18.03 -18.46
C HIS A 149 6.97 16.50 -18.66
N VAL A 150 7.05 15.71 -17.57
CA VAL A 150 6.91 14.26 -17.64
C VAL A 150 5.42 13.90 -17.57
N ASP A 151 4.95 13.14 -18.56
CA ASP A 151 3.58 12.63 -18.58
C ASP A 151 3.27 11.90 -17.28
N ILE A 152 2.12 12.19 -16.69
CA ILE A 152 1.70 11.60 -15.41
C ILE A 152 1.66 10.06 -15.46
N PHE A 153 1.48 9.46 -16.63
CA PHE A 153 1.47 8.01 -16.82
C PHE A 153 2.87 7.41 -16.90
N ASP A 154 3.91 8.21 -17.13
CA ASP A 154 5.31 7.76 -17.29
C ASP A 154 6.17 8.04 -16.05
N ARG A 155 5.66 8.78 -15.05
CA ARG A 155 6.40 9.25 -13.88
C ARG A 155 7.08 8.13 -13.10
N GLU A 156 6.43 6.97 -12.96
CA GLU A 156 6.99 5.82 -12.25
C GLU A 156 8.18 5.21 -13.02
N ALA A 157 8.03 4.99 -14.32
CA ALA A 157 9.12 4.46 -15.16
C ALA A 157 10.33 5.40 -15.17
N VAL A 158 10.11 6.71 -15.27
CA VAL A 158 11.17 7.72 -15.21
C VAL A 158 11.83 7.76 -13.83
N PHE A 159 11.09 7.56 -12.74
CA PHE A 159 11.65 7.48 -11.39
C PHE A 159 12.58 6.27 -11.23
N ILE A 160 12.21 5.12 -11.77
CA ILE A 160 13.05 3.91 -11.77
C ILE A 160 14.38 4.22 -12.45
N GLU A 161 14.35 4.82 -13.64
CA GLU A 161 15.54 5.13 -14.42
C GLU A 161 16.45 6.15 -13.71
N ARG A 162 15.89 7.27 -13.27
CA ARG A 162 16.65 8.42 -12.76
C ARG A 162 17.09 8.28 -11.31
N THR A 163 16.31 7.58 -10.49
CA THR A 163 16.47 7.59 -9.03
C THR A 163 16.65 6.20 -8.44
N LEU A 164 15.67 5.29 -8.65
CA LEU A 164 15.62 4.03 -7.93
C LEU A 164 16.78 3.11 -8.28
N THR A 165 17.17 3.05 -9.56
CA THR A 165 18.34 2.26 -10.04
C THR A 165 19.63 2.69 -9.34
N GLY A 166 19.87 4.01 -9.22
CA GLY A 166 21.02 4.55 -8.51
C GLY A 166 20.98 4.22 -7.01
N LEU A 167 19.81 4.37 -6.40
CA LEU A 167 19.63 4.13 -4.98
C LEU A 167 19.90 2.66 -4.59
N VAL A 168 19.36 1.70 -5.35
CA VAL A 168 19.62 0.26 -5.13
C VAL A 168 21.10 -0.10 -5.34
N ARG A 169 21.77 0.51 -6.31
CA ARG A 169 23.20 0.31 -6.55
C ARG A 169 24.06 0.87 -5.40
N ASP A 170 23.75 2.07 -4.92
CA ASP A 170 24.57 2.80 -3.96
C ASP A 170 24.34 2.32 -2.50
N TYR A 171 23.18 1.71 -2.23
CA TYR A 171 22.80 1.14 -0.92
C TYR A 171 22.37 -0.34 -1.04
N PRO A 172 23.31 -1.26 -1.36
CA PRO A 172 22.97 -2.63 -1.75
C PRO A 172 22.40 -3.50 -0.61
N ALA A 173 22.57 -3.11 0.65
CA ALA A 173 22.02 -3.80 1.81
C ALA A 173 20.81 -3.08 2.43
N LEU A 174 20.35 -1.99 1.83
CA LEU A 174 19.14 -1.29 2.26
C LEU A 174 17.91 -2.05 1.78
N LYS A 175 17.05 -2.44 2.72
CA LYS A 175 15.74 -2.99 2.37
C LYS A 175 14.86 -1.90 1.78
N ILE A 176 14.33 -2.13 0.57
CA ILE A 176 13.49 -1.16 -0.15
C ILE A 176 12.16 -1.81 -0.51
N VAL A 177 11.07 -1.16 -0.12
CA VAL A 177 9.73 -1.47 -0.62
C VAL A 177 9.33 -0.40 -1.62
N PHE A 178 9.25 -0.78 -2.89
CA PHE A 178 8.67 0.04 -3.93
C PHE A 178 7.15 -0.06 -3.81
N GLU A 179 6.52 0.93 -3.20
CA GLU A 179 5.13 0.85 -2.78
C GLU A 179 4.16 1.11 -3.93
N HIS A 180 2.98 0.45 -3.88
CA HIS A 180 1.83 0.65 -4.78
C HIS A 180 2.25 0.79 -6.25
N ILE A 181 3.12 -0.13 -6.73
CA ILE A 181 3.62 -0.10 -8.10
C ILE A 181 2.48 -0.20 -9.12
N THR A 182 2.66 0.48 -10.27
CA THR A 182 1.59 0.62 -11.27
C THR A 182 2.00 0.25 -12.69
N THR A 183 3.27 -0.03 -12.95
CA THR A 183 3.79 -0.25 -14.31
C THR A 183 4.43 -1.64 -14.49
N ALA A 184 4.50 -2.09 -15.73
CA ALA A 184 5.25 -3.29 -16.10
C ALA A 184 6.76 -3.12 -15.88
N GLU A 185 7.27 -1.88 -16.01
CA GLU A 185 8.64 -1.53 -15.74
C GLU A 185 8.99 -1.71 -14.26
N ALA A 186 8.06 -1.35 -13.34
CA ALA A 186 8.24 -1.58 -11.92
C ALA A 186 8.26 -3.08 -11.58
N VAL A 187 7.36 -3.87 -12.16
CA VAL A 187 7.38 -5.32 -12.02
C VAL A 187 8.72 -5.89 -12.45
N ALA A 188 9.17 -5.57 -13.66
CA ALA A 188 10.43 -6.07 -14.21
C ALA A 188 11.64 -5.65 -13.36
N PHE A 189 11.64 -4.40 -12.87
CA PHE A 189 12.68 -3.88 -11.99
C PHE A 189 12.77 -4.67 -10.68
N VAL A 190 11.64 -4.89 -10.00
CA VAL A 190 11.60 -5.65 -8.75
C VAL A 190 12.01 -7.10 -8.95
N GLU A 191 11.56 -7.75 -10.02
CA GLU A 191 11.95 -9.12 -10.36
C GLU A 191 13.47 -9.26 -10.59
N ALA A 192 14.06 -8.29 -11.31
CA ALA A 192 15.49 -8.28 -11.62
C ALA A 192 16.38 -7.86 -10.45
N SER A 193 15.83 -7.18 -9.43
CA SER A 193 16.58 -6.70 -8.26
C SER A 193 16.97 -7.83 -7.30
N GLY A 194 17.88 -7.55 -6.36
CA GLY A 194 18.27 -8.45 -5.26
C GLY A 194 17.13 -8.71 -4.25
N PRO A 195 17.39 -9.54 -3.23
CA PRO A 195 16.38 -9.91 -2.21
C PRO A 195 15.97 -8.73 -1.31
N GLU A 196 16.76 -7.67 -1.28
CA GLU A 196 16.48 -6.48 -0.46
C GLU A 196 15.47 -5.52 -1.12
N VAL A 197 14.94 -5.87 -2.31
CA VAL A 197 13.93 -5.06 -3.01
C VAL A 197 12.65 -5.84 -3.17
N ALA A 198 11.55 -5.28 -2.69
CA ALA A 198 10.20 -5.80 -2.81
C ALA A 198 9.21 -4.71 -3.23
N ALA A 199 7.96 -5.06 -3.47
CA ALA A 199 6.92 -4.10 -3.83
C ALA A 199 5.57 -4.44 -3.24
N THR A 200 4.76 -3.41 -2.95
CA THR A 200 3.33 -3.57 -2.67
C THR A 200 2.49 -3.33 -3.92
N ILE A 201 1.37 -4.04 -4.02
CA ILE A 201 0.40 -3.88 -5.09
C ILE A 201 -0.99 -3.71 -4.47
N THR A 202 -1.71 -2.67 -4.90
CA THR A 202 -3.00 -2.30 -4.33
C THR A 202 -4.18 -3.02 -4.99
N PRO A 203 -5.33 -3.16 -4.33
CA PRO A 203 -6.49 -3.81 -4.92
C PRO A 203 -7.03 -3.03 -6.12
N HIS A 204 -7.01 -1.70 -6.09
CA HIS A 204 -7.54 -0.89 -7.18
C HIS A 204 -6.63 -0.92 -8.43
N HIS A 205 -5.30 -0.98 -8.30
CA HIS A 205 -4.42 -1.15 -9.46
C HIS A 205 -4.51 -2.55 -10.09
N LEU A 206 -4.92 -3.56 -9.32
CA LEU A 206 -5.22 -4.90 -9.84
C LEU A 206 -6.59 -4.98 -10.52
N ALA A 207 -7.62 -4.36 -9.92
CA ALA A 207 -9.00 -4.52 -10.36
C ALA A 207 -9.33 -3.71 -11.61
N ILE A 208 -8.82 -2.47 -11.73
CA ILE A 208 -9.17 -1.52 -12.79
C ILE A 208 -7.94 -0.91 -13.47
N ASN A 209 -8.14 -0.36 -14.66
CA ASN A 209 -7.12 0.42 -15.37
C ASN A 209 -7.62 1.86 -15.64
N ARG A 210 -6.80 2.68 -16.29
CA ARG A 210 -7.09 4.10 -16.48
C ARG A 210 -8.42 4.41 -17.20
N ASN A 211 -8.98 3.47 -17.97
CA ASN A 211 -10.27 3.69 -18.64
C ASN A 211 -11.39 3.89 -17.62
N ALA A 212 -11.32 3.20 -16.47
CA ALA A 212 -12.35 3.31 -15.42
C ALA A 212 -12.52 4.75 -14.89
N MET A 213 -11.47 5.59 -14.95
CA MET A 213 -11.55 6.98 -14.50
C MET A 213 -12.44 7.86 -15.38
N PHE A 214 -12.73 7.41 -16.61
CA PHE A 214 -13.41 8.19 -17.65
C PHE A 214 -14.66 7.50 -18.21
N GLU A 215 -14.98 6.31 -17.74
CA GLU A 215 -16.15 5.55 -18.20
C GLU A 215 -17.44 6.22 -17.75
N GLY A 216 -18.24 6.68 -18.73
CA GLY A 216 -19.48 7.42 -18.48
C GLY A 216 -19.30 8.86 -17.98
N GLY A 217 -18.05 9.38 -17.96
CA GLY A 217 -17.67 10.71 -17.48
C GLY A 217 -16.45 10.66 -16.57
N ILE A 218 -16.17 11.78 -15.87
CA ILE A 218 -15.08 11.84 -14.89
C ILE A 218 -15.52 11.16 -13.60
N ARG A 219 -14.72 10.17 -13.14
CA ARG A 219 -14.98 9.42 -11.90
C ARG A 219 -13.95 9.77 -10.82
N PRO A 220 -14.13 10.85 -10.07
CA PRO A 220 -13.13 11.36 -9.13
C PRO A 220 -12.79 10.38 -8.00
N HIS A 221 -13.74 9.50 -7.62
CA HIS A 221 -13.51 8.50 -6.55
C HIS A 221 -12.50 7.42 -6.95
N LEU A 222 -12.19 7.27 -8.24
CA LEU A 222 -11.16 6.35 -8.75
C LEU A 222 -9.80 7.05 -8.99
N TYR A 223 -9.72 8.36 -8.76
CA TYR A 223 -8.47 9.10 -8.86
C TYR A 223 -7.57 8.83 -7.66
N CYS A 224 -6.37 8.31 -7.92
CA CYS A 224 -5.30 8.01 -6.95
C CYS A 224 -3.94 8.45 -7.53
N LEU A 225 -2.91 8.50 -6.70
CA LEU A 225 -1.52 8.67 -7.09
C LEU A 225 -0.67 7.60 -6.40
N PRO A 226 0.11 6.83 -7.16
CA PRO A 226 0.26 6.86 -8.62
C PRO A 226 -1.04 6.58 -9.37
N VAL A 227 -1.23 7.27 -10.51
CA VAL A 227 -2.45 7.15 -11.30
C VAL A 227 -2.57 5.76 -11.94
N LEU A 228 -3.81 5.27 -12.11
CA LEU A 228 -4.11 4.05 -12.87
C LEU A 228 -3.49 4.10 -14.27
N LYS A 229 -2.89 2.99 -14.70
CA LYS A 229 -2.16 2.90 -15.97
C LYS A 229 -2.98 2.16 -17.04
N ARG A 230 -2.36 1.87 -18.19
CA ARG A 230 -2.96 1.08 -19.29
C ARG A 230 -3.22 -0.36 -18.85
N GLU A 231 -4.10 -1.05 -19.57
CA GLU A 231 -4.39 -2.47 -19.36
C GLU A 231 -3.12 -3.36 -19.42
N THR A 232 -2.16 -3.02 -20.28
CA THR A 232 -0.89 -3.76 -20.36
C THR A 232 -0.13 -3.78 -19.04
N HIS A 233 -0.09 -2.64 -18.33
CA HIS A 233 0.53 -2.53 -17.00
C HIS A 233 -0.32 -3.27 -15.95
N GLN A 234 -1.65 -3.10 -15.96
CA GLN A 234 -2.55 -3.82 -15.07
C GLN A 234 -2.35 -5.35 -15.18
N ARG A 235 -2.22 -5.87 -16.40
CA ARG A 235 -1.94 -7.31 -16.62
C ARG A 235 -0.59 -7.74 -16.03
N ALA A 236 0.45 -6.90 -16.15
CA ALA A 236 1.75 -7.18 -15.53
C ALA A 236 1.65 -7.22 -14.00
N LEU A 237 0.94 -6.26 -13.37
CA LEU A 237 0.68 -6.26 -11.93
C LEU A 237 -0.09 -7.50 -11.46
N ARG A 238 -1.15 -7.88 -12.18
CA ARG A 238 -1.93 -9.10 -11.89
C ARG A 238 -1.05 -10.35 -11.98
N GLY A 239 -0.23 -10.45 -13.03
CA GLY A 239 0.75 -11.52 -13.17
C GLY A 239 1.73 -11.58 -12.00
N ALA A 240 2.28 -10.45 -11.57
CA ALA A 240 3.21 -10.36 -10.45
C ALA A 240 2.55 -10.77 -9.13
N ALA A 241 1.37 -10.21 -8.81
CA ALA A 241 0.65 -10.52 -7.57
C ALA A 241 0.28 -12.00 -7.45
N THR A 242 -0.12 -12.63 -8.55
CA THR A 242 -0.58 -14.03 -8.58
C THR A 242 0.52 -15.05 -8.90
N SER A 243 1.78 -14.61 -9.08
CA SER A 243 2.91 -15.48 -9.42
C SER A 243 3.38 -16.38 -8.28
N GLY A 244 3.14 -15.98 -7.02
CA GLY A 244 3.76 -16.58 -5.84
C GLY A 244 5.19 -16.09 -5.59
N ASN A 245 5.68 -15.08 -6.32
CA ASN A 245 6.99 -14.47 -6.08
C ASN A 245 6.97 -13.68 -4.76
N PRO A 246 7.82 -14.03 -3.77
CA PRO A 246 7.79 -13.42 -2.44
C PRO A 246 8.19 -11.94 -2.39
N LYS A 247 8.65 -11.37 -3.50
CA LYS A 247 8.95 -9.94 -3.60
C LYS A 247 7.70 -9.06 -3.76
N PHE A 248 6.54 -9.65 -4.04
CA PHE A 248 5.27 -8.92 -4.17
C PHE A 248 4.33 -9.29 -3.04
N PHE A 249 3.76 -8.28 -2.40
CA PHE A 249 2.81 -8.49 -1.31
C PHE A 249 1.76 -7.38 -1.24
N LEU A 250 0.74 -7.62 -0.43
CA LEU A 250 -0.41 -6.77 -0.26
C LEU A 250 -0.03 -5.42 0.37
N GLY A 251 -0.54 -4.33 -0.19
CA GLY A 251 -0.55 -3.02 0.44
C GLY A 251 -1.75 -2.26 -0.12
N THR A 252 -2.74 -1.96 0.72
CA THR A 252 -4.04 -1.46 0.22
C THR A 252 -3.95 -0.07 -0.35
N ASP A 253 -3.06 0.77 0.16
CA ASP A 253 -3.07 2.22 -0.06
C ASP A 253 -4.49 2.80 0.11
N SER A 254 -5.22 2.27 1.12
CA SER A 254 -6.53 2.82 1.44
C SER A 254 -6.36 4.23 1.95
N ALA A 255 -6.86 5.19 1.17
CA ALA A 255 -6.64 6.61 1.37
C ALA A 255 -7.97 7.39 1.27
N PRO A 256 -8.84 7.30 2.31
CA PRO A 256 -10.16 7.90 2.29
C PRO A 256 -10.08 9.43 2.24
N HIS A 257 -10.97 10.01 1.42
CA HIS A 257 -11.29 11.44 1.39
C HIS A 257 -12.81 11.58 1.29
N VAL A 258 -13.36 12.54 2.01
CA VAL A 258 -14.81 12.84 1.92
C VAL A 258 -15.20 13.22 0.49
N ALA A 259 -16.40 12.85 0.08
CA ALA A 259 -16.89 13.08 -1.28
C ALA A 259 -16.75 14.56 -1.70
N ALA A 260 -17.08 15.49 -0.79
CA ALA A 260 -16.93 16.93 -1.03
C ALA A 260 -15.50 17.38 -1.37
N SER A 261 -14.46 16.63 -0.95
CA SER A 261 -13.06 16.92 -1.30
C SER A 261 -12.64 16.28 -2.61
N LYS A 262 -13.24 15.13 -2.96
CA LYS A 262 -12.96 14.43 -4.22
C LYS A 262 -13.71 15.03 -5.41
N GLU A 263 -14.92 15.55 -5.19
CA GLU A 263 -15.79 16.13 -6.22
C GLU A 263 -15.50 17.63 -6.43
N THR A 264 -14.22 17.98 -6.47
CA THR A 264 -13.71 19.34 -6.67
C THR A 264 -12.66 19.38 -7.78
N ALA A 265 -12.22 20.57 -8.18
CA ALA A 265 -11.15 20.73 -9.16
C ALA A 265 -9.82 20.10 -8.69
N CYS A 266 -9.55 20.02 -7.38
CA CYS A 266 -8.38 19.36 -6.82
C CYS A 266 -8.48 17.83 -6.94
N GLY A 267 -9.69 17.27 -6.70
CA GLY A 267 -9.97 15.85 -6.83
C GLY A 267 -9.38 14.96 -5.74
N CYS A 268 -8.66 15.43 -4.76
CA CYS A 268 -7.91 14.72 -3.72
C CYS A 268 -7.58 13.25 -4.06
N ALA A 269 -6.32 12.94 -4.35
CA ALA A 269 -5.90 11.59 -4.75
C ALA A 269 -6.02 10.58 -3.61
N GLY A 270 -6.64 9.44 -3.86
CA GLY A 270 -6.78 8.32 -2.94
C GLY A 270 -8.09 7.54 -3.13
N CYS A 271 -8.01 6.21 -3.03
CA CYS A 271 -9.16 5.31 -3.06
C CYS A 271 -9.43 4.77 -1.65
N TYR A 272 -10.68 4.67 -1.25
CA TYR A 272 -11.07 4.06 0.03
C TYR A 272 -11.46 2.60 -0.17
N ASN A 273 -10.52 1.69 -0.03
CA ASN A 273 -10.73 0.27 -0.29
C ASN A 273 -10.72 -0.62 0.97
N ALA A 274 -10.23 -0.13 2.13
CA ALA A 274 -10.10 -0.92 3.34
C ALA A 274 -11.36 -1.71 3.76
N PRO A 275 -12.61 -1.20 3.62
CA PRO A 275 -13.79 -1.96 4.03
C PRO A 275 -14.02 -3.27 3.28
N PHE A 276 -13.53 -3.37 2.03
CA PHE A 276 -13.70 -4.52 1.13
C PHE A 276 -12.40 -4.91 0.43
N ALA A 277 -11.26 -4.70 1.11
CA ALA A 277 -9.95 -4.92 0.50
C ALA A 277 -9.71 -6.40 0.17
N LEU A 278 -9.96 -7.31 1.11
CA LEU A 278 -9.75 -8.73 0.90
C LEU A 278 -10.67 -9.29 -0.17
N GLU A 279 -11.94 -8.88 -0.20
CA GLU A 279 -12.89 -9.27 -1.24
C GLU A 279 -12.41 -8.84 -2.63
N SER A 280 -11.83 -7.64 -2.74
CA SER A 280 -11.26 -7.14 -4.00
C SER A 280 -10.03 -7.94 -4.44
N TYR A 281 -9.13 -8.29 -3.51
CA TYR A 281 -7.98 -9.14 -3.82
C TYR A 281 -8.42 -10.55 -4.22
N VAL A 282 -9.34 -11.17 -3.45
CA VAL A 282 -9.88 -12.52 -3.76
C VAL A 282 -10.47 -12.55 -5.17
N LYS A 283 -11.26 -11.53 -5.55
CA LYS A 283 -11.79 -11.39 -6.90
C LYS A 283 -10.69 -11.47 -7.98
N THR A 284 -9.60 -10.72 -7.79
CA THR A 284 -8.48 -10.73 -8.74
C THR A 284 -7.77 -12.09 -8.81
N PHE A 285 -7.51 -12.71 -7.66
CA PHE A 285 -6.84 -14.02 -7.61
C PHE A 285 -7.72 -15.15 -8.15
N GLU A 286 -9.04 -15.08 -7.93
CA GLU A 286 -10.00 -16.02 -8.51
C GLU A 286 -10.06 -15.90 -10.04
N GLU A 287 -10.18 -14.68 -10.56
CA GLU A 287 -10.17 -14.41 -12.02
C GLU A 287 -8.88 -14.87 -12.69
N ALA A 288 -7.78 -14.91 -11.95
CA ALA A 288 -6.49 -15.42 -12.42
C ALA A 288 -6.32 -16.95 -12.23
N GLY A 289 -7.25 -17.62 -11.55
CA GLY A 289 -7.13 -19.05 -11.21
C GLY A 289 -6.02 -19.35 -10.20
N ALA A 290 -5.71 -18.39 -9.30
CA ALA A 290 -4.55 -18.40 -8.41
C ALA A 290 -4.93 -18.20 -6.93
N LEU A 291 -6.12 -18.63 -6.50
CA LEU A 291 -6.56 -18.51 -5.10
C LEU A 291 -5.58 -19.17 -4.11
N ASP A 292 -4.90 -20.21 -4.53
CA ASP A 292 -3.85 -20.90 -3.75
C ASP A 292 -2.62 -20.04 -3.47
N ARG A 293 -2.44 -18.94 -4.17
CA ARG A 293 -1.33 -17.99 -4.00
C ARG A 293 -1.68 -16.79 -3.11
N LEU A 294 -2.97 -16.61 -2.78
CA LEU A 294 -3.42 -15.44 -2.05
C LEU A 294 -2.83 -15.38 -0.64
N GLU A 295 -2.75 -16.49 0.09
CA GLU A 295 -2.19 -16.51 1.45
C GLU A 295 -0.72 -16.04 1.45
N GLY A 296 0.10 -16.53 0.52
CA GLY A 296 1.48 -16.06 0.36
C GLY A 296 1.55 -14.54 0.18
N PHE A 297 0.79 -14.01 -0.78
CA PHE A 297 0.75 -12.58 -1.11
C PHE A 297 0.22 -11.70 0.04
N ALA A 298 -0.82 -12.13 0.74
CA ALA A 298 -1.50 -11.32 1.75
C ALA A 298 -0.89 -11.47 3.15
N SER A 299 -0.32 -12.65 3.50
CA SER A 299 -0.05 -13.00 4.89
C SER A 299 1.37 -13.49 5.17
N GLU A 300 2.18 -13.83 4.15
CA GLU A 300 3.48 -14.47 4.38
C GLU A 300 4.66 -13.67 3.81
N HIS A 301 4.56 -13.15 2.59
CA HIS A 301 5.68 -12.47 1.91
C HIS A 301 6.09 -11.20 2.64
N GLY A 302 5.12 -10.37 3.03
CA GLY A 302 5.40 -9.14 3.77
C GLY A 302 6.08 -9.38 5.11
N PRO A 303 5.55 -10.21 6.03
CA PRO A 303 6.24 -10.55 7.27
C PRO A 303 7.66 -11.06 7.06
N ALA A 304 7.87 -11.94 6.07
CA ALA A 304 9.20 -12.46 5.74
C ALA A 304 10.17 -11.34 5.33
N PHE A 305 9.72 -10.41 4.48
CA PHE A 305 10.54 -9.26 4.05
C PHE A 305 10.90 -8.33 5.23
N TYR A 306 9.91 -8.02 6.09
CA TYR A 306 10.13 -7.14 7.26
C TYR A 306 10.81 -7.84 8.44
N GLY A 307 11.02 -9.17 8.39
CA GLY A 307 11.59 -9.94 9.49
C GLY A 307 10.65 -10.06 10.70
N LEU A 308 9.35 -10.04 10.46
CA LEU A 308 8.32 -10.17 11.48
C LEU A 308 7.74 -11.59 11.52
N PRO A 309 7.28 -12.06 12.70
CA PRO A 309 6.64 -13.37 12.79
C PRO A 309 5.32 -13.38 12.00
N LEU A 310 4.95 -14.56 11.49
CA LEU A 310 3.64 -14.80 10.90
C LEU A 310 2.54 -14.66 11.96
N ASN A 311 1.39 -14.08 11.58
CA ASN A 311 0.22 -14.02 12.45
C ASN A 311 -0.30 -15.43 12.77
N GLN A 312 -0.85 -15.63 13.97
CA GLN A 312 -1.33 -16.94 14.43
C GLN A 312 -2.81 -17.19 14.07
N GLY A 313 -3.60 -16.13 13.90
CA GLY A 313 -5.01 -16.26 13.54
C GLY A 313 -5.24 -16.48 12.05
N THR A 314 -6.46 -16.84 11.72
CA THR A 314 -6.96 -16.94 10.34
C THR A 314 -8.13 -16.00 10.13
N VAL A 315 -8.43 -15.72 8.87
CA VAL A 315 -9.66 -15.05 8.43
C VAL A 315 -10.37 -15.92 7.40
N THR A 316 -11.67 -15.78 7.33
CA THR A 316 -12.52 -16.55 6.41
C THR A 316 -13.26 -15.62 5.48
N LEU A 317 -13.28 -15.96 4.20
CA LEU A 317 -14.18 -15.37 3.22
C LEU A 317 -15.13 -16.47 2.71
N GLU A 318 -16.39 -16.14 2.57
CA GLU A 318 -17.42 -17.02 2.01
C GLU A 318 -17.78 -16.56 0.60
N ARG A 319 -18.07 -17.53 -0.26
CA ARG A 319 -18.63 -17.28 -1.60
C ARG A 319 -20.11 -16.89 -1.51
N VAL A 320 -20.36 -15.73 -0.95
CA VAL A 320 -21.68 -15.12 -0.83
C VAL A 320 -21.57 -13.69 -1.32
N ALA A 321 -22.40 -13.34 -2.30
CA ALA A 321 -22.38 -12.01 -2.87
C ALA A 321 -22.66 -10.93 -1.81
N VAL A 322 -21.84 -9.89 -1.82
CA VAL A 322 -22.01 -8.69 -0.98
C VAL A 322 -22.06 -7.46 -1.88
N THR A 323 -23.09 -6.63 -1.69
CA THR A 323 -23.18 -5.34 -2.38
C THR A 323 -22.44 -4.30 -1.58
N VAL A 324 -21.44 -3.67 -2.23
CA VAL A 324 -20.71 -2.54 -1.64
C VAL A 324 -21.65 -1.33 -1.57
N PRO A 325 -21.85 -0.69 -0.43
CA PRO A 325 -22.71 0.47 -0.31
C PRO A 325 -22.18 1.64 -1.12
N ASP A 326 -23.07 2.51 -1.60
CA ASP A 326 -22.67 3.72 -2.35
C ASP A 326 -21.82 4.67 -1.51
N ARG A 327 -22.00 4.68 -0.18
CA ARG A 327 -21.24 5.51 0.77
C ARG A 327 -21.07 4.79 2.11
N ILE A 328 -19.95 5.10 2.78
CA ILE A 328 -19.69 4.78 4.18
C ILE A 328 -19.41 6.11 4.88
N GLY A 329 -20.38 6.62 5.65
CA GLY A 329 -20.38 8.01 6.08
C GLY A 329 -20.33 8.97 4.89
N ASP A 330 -19.39 9.89 4.91
CA ASP A 330 -19.19 10.88 3.83
C ASP A 330 -18.19 10.44 2.75
N VAL A 331 -17.72 9.17 2.79
CA VAL A 331 -16.72 8.62 1.86
C VAL A 331 -17.38 7.64 0.90
N VAL A 332 -17.01 7.69 -0.38
CA VAL A 332 -17.40 6.69 -1.38
C VAL A 332 -16.34 5.58 -1.38
N PRO A 333 -16.68 4.33 -1.04
CA PRO A 333 -15.73 3.23 -1.05
C PRO A 333 -15.39 2.80 -2.48
N PHE A 334 -14.22 2.17 -2.65
CA PHE A 334 -13.90 1.47 -3.88
C PHE A 334 -14.91 0.35 -4.12
N HIS A 335 -15.33 0.13 -5.36
CA HIS A 335 -16.45 -0.75 -5.74
C HIS A 335 -17.86 -0.28 -5.34
N ALA A 336 -18.06 0.99 -4.95
CA ALA A 336 -19.40 1.50 -4.59
C ALA A 336 -20.46 1.10 -5.61
N GLY A 337 -21.58 0.51 -5.14
CA GLY A 337 -22.69 0.01 -5.96
C GLY A 337 -22.43 -1.33 -6.67
N GLU A 338 -21.20 -1.86 -6.64
CA GLU A 338 -20.87 -3.16 -7.23
C GLU A 338 -21.24 -4.32 -6.31
N SER A 339 -21.46 -5.50 -6.89
CA SER A 339 -21.58 -6.76 -6.16
C SER A 339 -20.29 -7.55 -6.25
N LEU A 340 -19.67 -7.84 -5.11
CA LEU A 340 -18.50 -8.72 -5.00
C LEU A 340 -18.97 -10.13 -4.69
N ALA A 341 -18.35 -11.16 -5.30
CA ALA A 341 -18.76 -12.54 -5.17
C ALA A 341 -18.40 -13.17 -3.81
N TRP A 342 -17.48 -12.54 -3.08
CA TRP A 342 -16.97 -13.01 -1.81
C TRP A 342 -17.28 -12.01 -0.70
N ARG A 343 -17.51 -12.51 0.51
CA ARG A 343 -17.78 -11.75 1.72
C ARG A 343 -16.83 -12.17 2.83
N PHE A 344 -16.15 -11.21 3.42
CA PHE A 344 -15.38 -11.38 4.65
C PHE A 344 -16.32 -11.64 5.83
N ILE A 345 -16.04 -12.66 6.65
CA ILE A 345 -16.86 -13.05 7.82
C ILE A 345 -16.07 -13.10 9.13
N GLY A 346 -14.74 -12.86 9.12
CA GLY A 346 -13.90 -12.82 10.32
C GLY A 346 -12.84 -13.89 10.36
#